data_edf63ac0921c9b1f34fbce00a6e472d5
#
_entry.id   edf63ac0921c9b1f34fbce00a6e472d5
#
_cell.length_a   1.000
_cell.length_b   1.000
_cell.length_c   1.000
_cell.angle_alpha   90.00
_cell.angle_beta   90.00
_cell.angle_gamma   90.00
#
_symmetry.space_group_name_H-M   'P 1'
#
loop_
_entity.id
_entity.type
_entity.pdbx_description
1 polymer ?
#
loop_
_entity_poly.entity_id
_entity_poly.type
_entity_poly.pdbx_seq_one_letter_code
_entity_poly.pdbx_strand_id
1 'polypeptide(L)'
;MAWHTARPRPASHRMDTFEKLIEEFRRFPGIGPRQARRFVYYLLNQDAGARSRIAACIAGLSSEIKQCLFCMRFFKNGSVDLCKVCAHTGTDKSLLLVVEKDTDADNIEKTGAYRGRFFVLGGSIPVLDEEPAKKIRARKLISRVESAAAEGLGEVILAMSVNPEGENTRQYVEKILEPIAKKLRIKITTLGRGLSTGTELEYSDADTLAHALKNRA
;
A
#
# COMPACT_ATOMS: atom_id res chain seq x y z
N MET A 1 26.07 45.00 45.11
CA MET A 1 26.40 44.92 43.68
C MET A 1 25.84 43.61 43.16
N ALA A 2 24.69 43.65 42.47
CA ALA A 2 24.01 42.46 41.98
C ALA A 2 24.32 42.30 40.47
N TRP A 3 24.97 41.21 40.14
CA TRP A 3 25.22 40.84 38.74
C TRP A 3 24.01 40.13 38.17
N HIS A 4 23.15 40.86 37.40
CA HIS A 4 22.16 40.27 36.54
C HIS A 4 22.82 39.83 35.22
N THR A 5 23.22 38.58 35.15
CA THR A 5 23.55 37.95 33.86
C THR A 5 22.27 37.65 33.12
N ALA A 6 21.93 38.46 32.14
CA ALA A 6 20.85 38.17 31.19
C ALA A 6 21.19 36.88 30.40
N ARG A 7 20.37 35.85 30.52
CA ARG A 7 20.50 34.66 29.68
C ARG A 7 20.25 35.07 28.21
N PRO A 8 21.13 34.69 27.28
CA PRO A 8 20.89 34.96 25.87
C PRO A 8 19.61 34.27 25.44
N ARG A 9 18.73 34.98 24.71
CA ARG A 9 17.55 34.41 24.07
C ARG A 9 18.03 33.31 23.13
N PRO A 10 17.33 32.12 23.08
CA PRO A 10 17.67 31.10 22.10
C PRO A 10 17.49 31.70 20.72
N ALA A 11 18.54 31.69 19.91
CA ALA A 11 18.52 31.99 18.49
C ALA A 11 17.46 31.12 17.85
N SER A 12 16.68 31.66 16.90
CA SER A 12 15.71 30.94 16.10
C SER A 12 16.36 29.65 15.61
N HIS A 13 15.88 28.48 16.07
CA HIS A 13 16.40 27.17 15.71
C HIS A 13 16.11 26.94 14.20
N ARG A 14 17.02 27.43 13.37
CA ARG A 14 17.13 26.96 12.01
C ARG A 14 17.62 25.51 12.14
N MET A 15 16.71 24.53 11.99
CA MET A 15 17.07 23.11 12.04
C MET A 15 18.26 22.88 11.10
N ASP A 16 19.34 22.31 11.63
CA ASP A 16 20.50 21.97 10.83
C ASP A 16 20.17 20.79 9.90
N THR A 17 21.08 20.46 9.00
CA THR A 17 20.87 19.38 8.02
C THR A 17 20.68 18.03 8.72
N PHE A 18 21.29 17.83 9.88
CA PHE A 18 21.18 16.61 10.67
C PHE A 18 19.74 16.40 11.18
N GLU A 19 19.18 17.41 11.84
CA GLU A 19 17.80 17.33 12.36
C GLU A 19 16.76 17.28 11.24
N LYS A 20 16.97 18.00 10.13
CA LYS A 20 16.09 17.91 8.95
C LYS A 20 16.03 16.49 8.41
N LEU A 21 17.16 15.82 8.27
CA LEU A 21 17.21 14.47 7.75
C LEU A 21 16.57 13.45 8.70
N ILE A 22 16.71 13.64 10.01
CA ILE A 22 15.97 12.84 11.01
C ILE A 22 14.46 13.00 10.82
N GLU A 23 13.97 14.24 10.66
CA GLU A 23 12.54 14.48 10.45
C GLU A 23 12.03 13.83 9.14
N GLU A 24 12.79 13.87 8.06
CA GLU A 24 12.41 13.17 6.82
C GLU A 24 12.33 11.65 7.02
N PHE A 25 13.29 11.03 7.71
CA PHE A 25 13.23 9.60 8.00
C PHE A 25 12.08 9.21 8.95
N ARG A 26 11.68 10.09 9.87
CA ARG A 26 10.51 9.86 10.75
C ARG A 26 9.18 9.78 10.01
N ARG A 27 9.10 10.33 8.79
CA ARG A 27 7.91 10.24 7.95
C ARG A 27 7.73 8.85 7.33
N PHE A 28 8.74 8.00 7.39
CA PHE A 28 8.65 6.65 6.85
C PHE A 28 7.81 5.76 7.78
N PRO A 29 6.91 4.92 7.20
CA PRO A 29 6.08 4.03 7.98
C PRO A 29 6.91 3.14 8.91
N GLY A 30 6.56 3.07 10.20
CA GLY A 30 7.25 2.25 11.19
C GLY A 30 8.60 2.79 11.67
N ILE A 31 9.03 3.98 11.22
CA ILE A 31 10.31 4.57 11.64
C ILE A 31 10.08 5.56 12.78
N GLY A 32 10.47 5.15 13.99
CA GLY A 32 10.46 6.02 15.17
C GLY A 32 11.71 6.91 15.27
N PRO A 33 11.71 7.88 16.22
CA PRO A 33 12.80 8.85 16.38
C PRO A 33 14.20 8.23 16.57
N ARG A 34 14.27 7.13 17.33
CA ARG A 34 15.54 6.41 17.57
C ARG A 34 16.07 5.80 16.28
N GLN A 35 15.21 5.17 15.49
CA GLN A 35 15.61 4.54 14.24
C GLN A 35 16.00 5.56 13.18
N ALA A 36 15.24 6.65 13.05
CA ALA A 36 15.57 7.76 12.15
C ALA A 36 16.97 8.32 12.45
N ARG A 37 17.29 8.58 13.72
CA ARG A 37 18.62 9.04 14.15
C ARG A 37 19.73 8.04 13.81
N ARG A 38 19.49 6.74 13.96
CA ARG A 38 20.44 5.68 13.57
C ARG A 38 20.74 5.71 12.08
N PHE A 39 19.74 5.94 11.23
CA PHE A 39 19.95 6.07 9.77
C PHE A 39 20.84 7.26 9.44
N VAL A 40 20.63 8.41 10.09
CA VAL A 40 21.48 9.57 9.84
C VAL A 40 22.92 9.31 10.28
N TYR A 41 23.17 8.70 11.45
CA TYR A 41 24.52 8.31 11.87
C TYR A 41 25.15 7.28 10.91
N TYR A 42 24.36 6.33 10.42
CA TYR A 42 24.86 5.39 9.41
C TYR A 42 25.35 6.13 8.15
N LEU A 43 24.55 7.06 7.64
CA LEU A 43 24.94 7.87 6.47
C LEU A 43 26.19 8.73 6.73
N LEU A 44 26.35 9.29 7.92
CA LEU A 44 27.52 10.06 8.27
C LEU A 44 28.81 9.22 8.28
N ASN A 45 28.71 7.94 8.63
CA ASN A 45 29.82 6.99 8.62
C ASN A 45 30.12 6.40 7.23
N GLN A 46 29.28 6.68 6.20
CA GLN A 46 29.57 6.30 4.83
C GLN A 46 30.50 7.31 4.14
N ASP A 47 31.22 6.86 3.12
CA ASP A 47 31.97 7.76 2.26
C ASP A 47 31.05 8.67 1.42
N ALA A 48 31.61 9.74 0.85
CA ALA A 48 30.86 10.70 0.06
C ALA A 48 30.22 10.06 -1.19
N GLY A 49 30.88 9.08 -1.81
CA GLY A 49 30.37 8.36 -2.96
C GLY A 49 29.13 7.52 -2.63
N ALA A 50 29.14 6.84 -1.49
CA ALA A 50 27.97 6.07 -1.03
C ALA A 50 26.76 6.98 -0.77
N ARG A 51 26.97 8.11 -0.09
CA ARG A 51 25.90 9.11 0.11
C ARG A 51 25.35 9.67 -1.19
N SER A 52 26.23 9.99 -2.14
CA SER A 52 25.83 10.49 -3.47
C SER A 52 25.04 9.46 -4.27
N ARG A 53 25.41 8.18 -4.23
CA ARG A 53 24.64 7.10 -4.87
C ARG A 53 23.23 6.99 -4.31
N ILE A 54 23.07 7.01 -2.99
CA ILE A 54 21.75 6.96 -2.34
C ILE A 54 20.90 8.16 -2.77
N ALA A 55 21.47 9.37 -2.74
CA ALA A 55 20.78 10.58 -3.16
C ALA A 55 20.36 10.51 -4.65
N ALA A 56 21.24 10.02 -5.52
CA ALA A 56 20.93 9.82 -6.94
C ALA A 56 19.82 8.80 -7.16
N CYS A 57 19.81 7.66 -6.44
CA CYS A 57 18.74 6.68 -6.52
C CYS A 57 17.39 7.28 -6.11
N ILE A 58 17.36 8.05 -5.02
CA ILE A 58 16.13 8.72 -4.55
C ILE A 58 15.65 9.73 -5.61
N ALA A 59 16.54 10.55 -6.13
CA ALA A 59 16.21 11.55 -7.17
C ALA A 59 15.73 10.89 -8.47
N GLY A 60 16.27 9.72 -8.82
CA GLY A 60 15.89 8.96 -10.01
C GLY A 60 14.51 8.33 -9.97
N LEU A 61 13.90 8.15 -8.77
CA LEU A 61 12.59 7.50 -8.65
C LEU A 61 11.51 8.15 -9.52
N SER A 62 11.49 9.48 -9.60
CA SER A 62 10.47 10.22 -10.37
C SER A 62 10.61 10.09 -11.90
N SER A 63 11.81 9.80 -12.41
CA SER A 63 12.06 9.63 -13.84
C SER A 63 12.04 8.17 -14.28
N GLU A 64 12.46 7.26 -13.41
CA GLU A 64 12.59 5.83 -13.72
C GLU A 64 11.36 5.00 -13.39
N ILE A 65 10.52 5.48 -12.48
CA ILE A 65 9.33 4.78 -12.01
C ILE A 65 8.09 5.59 -12.33
N LYS A 66 7.08 4.94 -12.90
CA LYS A 66 5.76 5.53 -13.11
C LYS A 66 4.65 4.64 -12.58
N GLN A 67 3.45 5.21 -12.48
CA GLN A 67 2.28 4.49 -12.02
C GLN A 67 1.47 3.98 -13.22
N CYS A 68 1.10 2.69 -13.19
CA CYS A 68 0.25 2.10 -14.21
C CYS A 68 -1.13 2.76 -14.21
N LEU A 69 -1.62 3.18 -15.37
CA LEU A 69 -2.93 3.83 -15.52
C LEU A 69 -4.09 2.90 -15.15
N PHE A 70 -3.91 1.57 -15.28
CA PHE A 70 -4.97 0.61 -14.98
C PHE A 70 -4.97 0.12 -13.55
N CYS A 71 -3.85 -0.47 -13.09
CA CYS A 71 -3.79 -1.12 -11.79
C CYS A 71 -3.26 -0.24 -10.66
N MET A 72 -2.79 0.96 -10.95
CA MET A 72 -2.20 1.92 -10.00
C MET A 72 -0.91 1.41 -9.33
N ARG A 73 -0.32 0.30 -9.78
CA ARG A 73 1.00 -0.19 -9.33
C ARG A 73 2.12 0.68 -9.88
N PHE A 74 3.17 0.81 -9.11
CA PHE A 74 4.42 1.40 -9.59
C PHE A 74 5.20 0.38 -10.42
N PHE A 75 5.79 0.84 -11.54
CA PHE A 75 6.61 0.01 -12.41
C PHE A 75 7.68 0.85 -13.11
N LYS A 76 8.72 0.18 -13.63
CA LYS A 76 9.80 0.84 -14.36
C LYS A 76 9.28 1.57 -15.60
N ASN A 77 9.64 2.85 -15.74
CA ASN A 77 9.24 3.68 -16.86
C ASN A 77 9.63 3.05 -18.20
N GLY A 78 8.72 3.06 -19.16
CA GLY A 78 8.88 2.52 -20.51
C GLY A 78 8.03 3.29 -21.51
N SER A 79 7.97 2.81 -22.74
CA SER A 79 7.22 3.43 -23.85
C SER A 79 5.70 3.43 -23.66
N VAL A 80 5.17 2.58 -22.80
CA VAL A 80 3.73 2.46 -22.53
C VAL A 80 3.40 2.79 -21.07
N ASP A 81 2.19 3.28 -20.82
CA ASP A 81 1.73 3.66 -19.47
C ASP A 81 1.07 2.51 -18.71
N LEU A 82 1.35 1.28 -19.13
CA LEU A 82 0.85 0.05 -18.56
C LEU A 82 2.01 -0.81 -18.04
N CYS A 83 1.84 -1.38 -16.83
CA CYS A 83 2.77 -2.38 -16.34
C CYS A 83 2.68 -3.68 -17.16
N LYS A 84 3.69 -4.55 -17.01
CA LYS A 84 3.76 -5.82 -17.74
C LYS A 84 2.50 -6.70 -17.60
N VAL A 85 1.87 -6.73 -16.43
CA VAL A 85 0.65 -7.50 -16.18
C VAL A 85 -0.54 -6.93 -16.95
N CYS A 86 -0.73 -5.60 -16.92
CA CYS A 86 -1.84 -4.95 -17.60
C CYS A 86 -1.68 -4.92 -19.13
N ALA A 87 -0.45 -4.92 -19.63
CA ALA A 87 -0.13 -4.98 -21.06
C ALA A 87 -0.17 -6.40 -21.62
N HIS A 88 -0.08 -7.43 -20.77
CA HIS A 88 0.01 -8.82 -21.22
C HIS A 88 -1.36 -9.33 -21.73
N THR A 89 -1.36 -9.90 -22.94
CA THR A 89 -2.59 -10.38 -23.61
C THR A 89 -3.20 -11.60 -22.94
N GLY A 90 -2.40 -12.42 -22.26
CA GLY A 90 -2.84 -13.62 -21.54
C GLY A 90 -3.36 -13.36 -20.13
N THR A 91 -3.42 -12.10 -19.68
CA THR A 91 -4.00 -11.75 -18.38
C THR A 91 -5.52 -11.93 -18.42
N ASP A 92 -6.06 -12.67 -17.46
CA ASP A 92 -7.50 -12.87 -17.36
C ASP A 92 -8.23 -11.56 -17.03
N LYS A 93 -9.02 -11.08 -17.98
CA LYS A 93 -9.78 -9.82 -17.87
C LYS A 93 -11.05 -9.96 -17.05
N SER A 94 -11.52 -11.19 -16.84
CA SER A 94 -12.74 -11.47 -16.07
C SER A 94 -12.54 -11.30 -14.55
N LEU A 95 -11.28 -11.24 -14.08
CA LEU A 95 -10.93 -11.16 -12.68
C LEU A 95 -10.17 -9.85 -12.35
N LEU A 96 -10.63 -9.14 -11.32
CA LEU A 96 -9.96 -7.97 -10.76
C LEU A 96 -9.71 -8.16 -9.27
N LEU A 97 -8.45 -8.29 -8.86
CA LEU A 97 -8.05 -8.40 -7.47
C LEU A 97 -7.67 -7.02 -6.93
N VAL A 98 -8.37 -6.57 -5.90
CA VAL A 98 -8.16 -5.28 -5.24
C VAL A 98 -7.34 -5.50 -3.97
N VAL A 99 -6.20 -4.82 -3.85
CA VAL A 99 -5.27 -4.89 -2.72
C VAL A 99 -5.02 -3.51 -2.13
N GLU A 100 -4.53 -3.44 -0.90
CA GLU A 100 -4.24 -2.18 -0.22
C GLU A 100 -2.97 -1.51 -0.76
N LYS A 101 -1.89 -2.29 -0.94
CA LYS A 101 -0.54 -1.79 -1.23
C LYS A 101 0.11 -2.55 -2.40
N ASP A 102 1.12 -1.94 -3.00
CA ASP A 102 1.93 -2.58 -4.05
C ASP A 102 2.59 -3.88 -3.58
N THR A 103 3.06 -3.91 -2.32
CA THR A 103 3.66 -5.10 -1.70
C THR A 103 2.73 -6.30 -1.64
N ASP A 104 1.43 -6.07 -1.46
CA ASP A 104 0.41 -7.13 -1.42
C ASP A 104 0.25 -7.73 -2.83
N ALA A 105 0.17 -6.87 -3.84
CA ALA A 105 0.12 -7.30 -5.24
C ALA A 105 1.38 -8.09 -5.63
N ASP A 106 2.57 -7.63 -5.22
CA ASP A 106 3.84 -8.31 -5.50
C ASP A 106 3.90 -9.70 -4.85
N ASN A 107 3.41 -9.84 -3.62
CA ASN A 107 3.39 -11.11 -2.92
C ASN A 107 2.43 -12.11 -3.59
N ILE A 108 1.24 -11.67 -3.98
CA ILE A 108 0.27 -12.52 -4.69
C ILE A 108 0.80 -12.90 -6.07
N GLU A 109 1.37 -11.96 -6.82
CA GLU A 109 1.96 -12.24 -8.15
C GLU A 109 3.06 -13.31 -8.07
N LYS A 110 3.93 -13.26 -7.05
CA LYS A 110 5.00 -14.26 -6.83
C LYS A 110 4.49 -15.68 -6.64
N THR A 111 3.27 -15.86 -6.14
CA THR A 111 2.69 -17.22 -5.96
C THR A 111 2.40 -17.91 -7.28
N GLY A 112 2.20 -17.15 -8.38
CA GLY A 112 1.75 -17.69 -9.67
C GLY A 112 0.32 -18.23 -9.67
N ALA A 113 -0.39 -18.17 -8.53
CA ALA A 113 -1.75 -18.72 -8.39
C ALA A 113 -2.83 -17.82 -8.98
N TYR A 114 -2.55 -16.53 -9.14
CA TYR A 114 -3.48 -15.55 -9.68
C TYR A 114 -3.04 -15.07 -11.07
N ARG A 115 -3.95 -15.09 -12.04
CA ARG A 115 -3.68 -14.69 -13.43
C ARG A 115 -4.51 -13.50 -13.91
N GLY A 116 -5.34 -12.95 -13.04
CA GLY A 116 -6.18 -11.79 -13.32
C GLY A 116 -5.48 -10.45 -13.21
N ARG A 117 -6.24 -9.38 -13.36
CA ARG A 117 -5.79 -8.00 -13.21
C ARG A 117 -5.78 -7.58 -11.74
N PHE A 118 -4.89 -6.66 -11.40
CA PHE A 118 -4.81 -6.06 -10.07
C PHE A 118 -5.37 -4.64 -10.06
N PHE A 119 -5.72 -4.16 -8.86
CA PHE A 119 -5.90 -2.75 -8.56
C PHE A 119 -5.34 -2.44 -7.15
N VAL A 120 -4.47 -1.44 -7.05
CA VAL A 120 -3.85 -1.03 -5.79
C VAL A 120 -4.54 0.22 -5.25
N LEU A 121 -5.17 0.09 -4.07
CA LEU A 121 -5.89 1.19 -3.40
C LEU A 121 -4.95 2.33 -2.97
N GLY A 122 -3.70 2.01 -2.62
CA GLY A 122 -2.69 2.96 -2.19
C GLY A 122 -2.67 3.20 -0.69
N GLY A 123 -3.40 2.41 0.09
CA GLY A 123 -3.44 2.44 1.54
C GLY A 123 -4.66 1.71 2.10
N SER A 124 -4.86 1.82 3.40
CA SER A 124 -6.03 1.37 4.16
C SER A 124 -6.76 2.56 4.78
N ILE A 125 -7.99 2.34 5.22
CA ILE A 125 -8.84 3.35 5.87
C ILE A 125 -8.81 3.10 7.38
N PRO A 126 -8.27 4.03 8.20
CA PRO A 126 -8.35 3.94 9.65
C PRO A 126 -9.80 3.85 10.12
N VAL A 127 -10.06 3.10 11.23
CA VAL A 127 -11.42 2.80 11.69
C VAL A 127 -12.23 4.07 12.02
N LEU A 128 -11.57 5.13 12.49
CA LEU A 128 -12.22 6.39 12.91
C LEU A 128 -11.95 7.54 11.91
N ASP A 129 -11.73 7.23 10.64
CA ASP A 129 -11.45 8.29 9.65
C ASP A 129 -12.74 8.92 9.12
N GLU A 130 -12.83 10.26 9.18
CA GLU A 130 -13.98 11.03 8.72
C GLU A 130 -14.04 11.17 7.21
N GLU A 131 -12.91 10.98 6.50
CA GLU A 131 -12.80 11.17 5.05
C GLU A 131 -12.21 9.93 4.33
N PRO A 132 -12.85 8.76 4.43
CA PRO A 132 -12.32 7.51 3.92
C PRO A 132 -11.98 7.54 2.42
N ALA A 133 -12.75 8.29 1.64
CA ALA A 133 -12.53 8.42 0.20
C ALA A 133 -11.19 9.10 -0.18
N LYS A 134 -10.59 9.86 0.75
CA LYS A 134 -9.29 10.53 0.54
C LYS A 134 -8.10 9.63 0.86
N LYS A 135 -8.32 8.56 1.63
CA LYS A 135 -7.25 7.65 2.07
C LYS A 135 -6.88 6.61 1.03
N ILE A 136 -7.81 6.30 0.14
CA ILE A 136 -7.63 5.30 -0.91
C ILE A 136 -8.04 5.87 -2.28
N ARG A 137 -7.67 5.19 -3.33
CA ARG A 137 -8.01 5.56 -4.73
C ARG A 137 -9.44 5.16 -5.10
N ALA A 138 -10.45 5.49 -4.25
CA ALA A 138 -11.84 5.05 -4.39
C ALA A 138 -12.45 5.43 -5.76
N ARG A 139 -12.33 6.69 -6.20
CA ARG A 139 -12.86 7.15 -7.49
C ARG A 139 -12.21 6.42 -8.68
N LYS A 140 -10.90 6.17 -8.62
CA LYS A 140 -10.18 5.45 -9.66
C LYS A 140 -10.60 3.99 -9.71
N LEU A 141 -10.88 3.35 -8.56
CA LEU A 141 -11.40 1.99 -8.50
C LEU A 141 -12.78 1.88 -9.16
N ILE A 142 -13.70 2.79 -8.84
CA ILE A 142 -15.03 2.84 -9.45
C ILE A 142 -14.92 2.94 -10.98
N SER A 143 -14.21 3.94 -11.48
CA SER A 143 -13.99 4.11 -12.93
C SER A 143 -13.31 2.90 -13.57
N ARG A 144 -12.41 2.24 -12.83
CA ARG A 144 -11.75 1.02 -13.31
C ARG A 144 -12.70 -0.16 -13.43
N VAL A 145 -13.58 -0.38 -12.45
CA VAL A 145 -14.59 -1.45 -12.49
C VAL A 145 -15.57 -1.21 -13.65
N GLU A 146 -16.05 0.01 -13.83
CA GLU A 146 -16.94 0.38 -14.93
C GLU A 146 -16.29 0.12 -16.30
N SER A 147 -15.04 0.57 -16.49
CA SER A 147 -14.33 0.33 -17.75
C SER A 147 -14.01 -1.15 -18.00
N ALA A 148 -13.64 -1.90 -16.95
CA ALA A 148 -13.34 -3.31 -17.04
C ALA A 148 -14.59 -4.18 -17.32
N ALA A 149 -15.77 -3.74 -16.91
CA ALA A 149 -17.03 -4.42 -17.23
C ALA A 149 -17.26 -4.51 -18.75
N ALA A 150 -16.94 -3.46 -19.50
CA ALA A 150 -16.99 -3.48 -20.96
C ALA A 150 -15.98 -4.44 -21.60
N GLU A 151 -14.93 -4.83 -20.85
CA GLU A 151 -13.91 -5.78 -21.26
C GLU A 151 -14.19 -7.23 -20.79
N GLY A 152 -15.32 -7.46 -20.11
CA GLY A 152 -15.73 -8.80 -19.65
C GLY A 152 -15.42 -9.09 -18.18
N LEU A 153 -15.25 -8.08 -17.33
CA LEU A 153 -15.06 -8.27 -15.88
C LEU A 153 -16.29 -8.97 -15.27
N GLY A 154 -16.09 -10.14 -14.67
CA GLY A 154 -17.12 -10.94 -14.00
C GLY A 154 -16.99 -10.93 -12.46
N GLU A 155 -15.78 -10.73 -11.94
CA GLU A 155 -15.55 -10.82 -10.50
C GLU A 155 -14.51 -9.78 -10.01
N VAL A 156 -14.85 -9.11 -8.90
CA VAL A 156 -13.93 -8.27 -8.10
C VAL A 156 -13.63 -9.01 -6.79
N ILE A 157 -12.36 -9.32 -6.57
CA ILE A 157 -11.88 -10.02 -5.37
C ILE A 157 -11.25 -9.01 -4.43
N LEU A 158 -11.78 -8.86 -3.22
CA LEU A 158 -11.25 -7.95 -2.21
C LEU A 158 -10.22 -8.70 -1.34
N ALA A 159 -8.94 -8.34 -1.49
CA ALA A 159 -7.80 -8.94 -0.77
C ALA A 159 -7.18 -7.91 0.19
N MET A 160 -7.91 -7.62 1.27
CA MET A 160 -7.49 -6.67 2.31
C MET A 160 -6.85 -7.40 3.48
N SER A 161 -6.05 -6.69 4.26
CA SER A 161 -5.43 -7.21 5.49
C SER A 161 -6.49 -7.68 6.49
N VAL A 162 -6.19 -8.74 7.25
CA VAL A 162 -7.10 -9.27 8.28
C VAL A 162 -6.80 -8.57 9.62
N ASN A 163 -6.99 -7.25 9.64
CA ASN A 163 -6.90 -6.40 10.82
C ASN A 163 -8.06 -5.39 10.81
N PRO A 164 -8.31 -4.64 11.89
CA PRO A 164 -9.43 -3.69 11.95
C PRO A 164 -9.47 -2.67 10.81
N GLU A 165 -8.32 -2.14 10.39
CA GLU A 165 -8.26 -1.19 9.29
C GLU A 165 -8.54 -1.84 7.93
N GLY A 166 -8.01 -3.04 7.69
CA GLY A 166 -8.28 -3.79 6.47
C GLY A 166 -9.74 -4.20 6.36
N GLU A 167 -10.35 -4.63 7.47
CA GLU A 167 -11.78 -4.95 7.51
C GLU A 167 -12.66 -3.71 7.26
N ASN A 168 -12.31 -2.56 7.86
CA ASN A 168 -12.97 -1.28 7.59
C ASN A 168 -12.82 -0.88 6.11
N THR A 169 -11.63 -1.06 5.55
CA THR A 169 -11.35 -0.78 4.13
C THR A 169 -12.19 -1.68 3.22
N ARG A 170 -12.26 -2.98 3.53
CA ARG A 170 -13.07 -3.96 2.79
C ARG A 170 -14.53 -3.56 2.74
N GLN A 171 -15.12 -3.28 3.91
CA GLN A 171 -16.54 -2.89 4.02
C GLN A 171 -16.83 -1.59 3.26
N TYR A 172 -15.95 -0.61 3.35
CA TYR A 172 -16.09 0.63 2.59
C TYR A 172 -16.02 0.38 1.08
N VAL A 173 -15.04 -0.39 0.62
CA VAL A 173 -14.88 -0.71 -0.82
C VAL A 173 -16.07 -1.51 -1.33
N GLU A 174 -16.55 -2.51 -0.58
CA GLU A 174 -17.75 -3.27 -0.91
C GLU A 174 -18.97 -2.35 -1.07
N LYS A 175 -19.19 -1.47 -0.09
CA LYS A 175 -20.31 -0.50 -0.10
C LYS A 175 -20.30 0.40 -1.33
N ILE A 176 -19.15 0.94 -1.73
CA ILE A 176 -19.06 1.83 -2.90
C ILE A 176 -19.18 1.09 -4.23
N LEU A 177 -18.80 -0.20 -4.29
CA LEU A 177 -18.88 -1.01 -5.50
C LEU A 177 -20.22 -1.71 -5.66
N GLU A 178 -20.98 -1.97 -4.59
CA GLU A 178 -22.22 -2.73 -4.61
C GLU A 178 -23.26 -2.22 -5.65
N PRO A 179 -23.54 -0.90 -5.77
CA PRO A 179 -24.48 -0.39 -6.76
C PRO A 179 -24.05 -0.70 -8.20
N ILE A 180 -22.74 -0.57 -8.47
CA ILE A 180 -22.15 -0.81 -9.78
C ILE A 180 -22.12 -2.29 -10.10
N ALA A 181 -21.71 -3.11 -9.13
CA ALA A 181 -21.65 -4.56 -9.25
C ALA A 181 -23.03 -5.17 -9.55
N LYS A 182 -24.07 -4.71 -8.84
CA LYS A 182 -25.46 -5.11 -9.12
C LYS A 182 -25.90 -4.72 -10.54
N LYS A 183 -25.66 -3.47 -10.96
CA LYS A 183 -26.03 -2.97 -12.30
C LYS A 183 -25.32 -3.75 -13.40
N LEU A 184 -24.04 -4.06 -13.25
CA LEU A 184 -23.20 -4.68 -14.26
C LEU A 184 -23.10 -6.22 -14.12
N ARG A 185 -23.79 -6.82 -13.13
CA ARG A 185 -23.77 -8.25 -12.81
C ARG A 185 -22.37 -8.79 -12.50
N ILE A 186 -21.57 -8.00 -11.79
CA ILE A 186 -20.22 -8.36 -11.36
C ILE A 186 -20.34 -8.95 -9.95
N LYS A 187 -19.66 -10.08 -9.70
CA LYS A 187 -19.58 -10.69 -8.37
C LYS A 187 -18.53 -9.95 -7.54
N ILE A 188 -18.82 -9.67 -6.28
CA ILE A 188 -17.82 -9.19 -5.29
C ILE A 188 -17.56 -10.34 -4.32
N THR A 189 -16.30 -10.71 -4.18
CA THR A 189 -15.83 -11.75 -3.25
C THR A 189 -14.70 -11.22 -2.38
N THR A 190 -14.38 -11.94 -1.32
CA THR A 190 -13.24 -11.67 -0.45
C THR A 190 -12.26 -12.83 -0.51
N LEU A 191 -10.98 -12.53 -0.33
CA LEU A 191 -9.97 -13.58 -0.24
C LEU A 191 -10.28 -14.50 0.94
N GLY A 192 -10.20 -15.81 0.71
CA GLY A 192 -10.49 -16.82 1.74
C GLY A 192 -9.58 -16.65 2.96
N ARG A 193 -10.17 -16.83 4.15
CA ARG A 193 -9.46 -16.84 5.43
C ARG A 193 -9.35 -18.28 5.93
N GLY A 194 -8.25 -18.62 6.58
CA GLY A 194 -8.03 -19.97 7.09
C GLY A 194 -6.73 -20.09 7.87
N LEU A 195 -6.40 -21.32 8.25
CA LEU A 195 -5.16 -21.64 8.97
C LEU A 195 -3.95 -21.42 8.07
N SER A 196 -2.90 -20.81 8.63
CA SER A 196 -1.61 -20.70 7.97
C SER A 196 -0.89 -22.05 7.98
N THR A 197 -0.16 -22.38 6.92
CA THR A 197 0.65 -23.60 6.84
C THR A 197 1.71 -23.60 7.96
N GLY A 198 1.78 -24.69 8.72
CA GLY A 198 2.72 -24.83 9.85
C GLY A 198 2.24 -24.25 11.17
N THR A 199 1.00 -23.76 11.25
CA THR A 199 0.39 -23.32 12.52
C THR A 199 -0.18 -24.52 13.26
N GLU A 200 0.15 -24.69 14.55
CA GLU A 200 -0.49 -25.66 15.43
C GLU A 200 -1.87 -25.15 15.86
N LEU A 201 -2.88 -26.04 15.86
CA LEU A 201 -4.27 -25.67 16.14
C LEU A 201 -4.46 -25.00 17.51
N GLU A 202 -3.64 -25.39 18.50
CA GLU A 202 -3.73 -24.87 19.87
C GLU A 202 -3.37 -23.37 19.98
N TYR A 203 -2.58 -22.85 19.02
CA TYR A 203 -2.18 -21.42 18.97
C TYR A 203 -3.05 -20.58 18.04
N SER A 204 -4.07 -21.20 17.43
CA SER A 204 -4.98 -20.49 16.54
C SER A 204 -6.10 -19.83 17.33
N ASP A 205 -6.39 -18.56 17.01
CA ASP A 205 -7.52 -17.86 17.60
C ASP A 205 -8.87 -18.43 17.12
N ALA A 206 -9.93 -18.18 17.89
CA ALA A 206 -11.26 -18.71 17.64
C ALA A 206 -11.84 -18.27 16.28
N ASP A 207 -11.55 -17.04 15.84
CA ASP A 207 -12.05 -16.51 14.57
C ASP A 207 -11.38 -17.20 13.39
N THR A 208 -10.06 -17.42 13.45
CA THR A 208 -9.30 -18.18 12.44
C THR A 208 -9.83 -19.62 12.32
N LEU A 209 -10.09 -20.30 13.45
CA LEU A 209 -10.66 -21.66 13.44
C LEU A 209 -12.07 -21.69 12.87
N ALA A 210 -12.92 -20.72 13.24
CA ALA A 210 -14.28 -20.62 12.70
C ALA A 210 -14.28 -20.40 11.18
N HIS A 211 -13.39 -19.53 10.66
CA HIS A 211 -13.23 -19.33 9.23
C HIS A 211 -12.70 -20.57 8.50
N ALA A 212 -11.72 -21.26 9.08
CA ALA A 212 -11.18 -22.50 8.50
C ALA A 212 -12.27 -23.59 8.42
N LEU A 213 -13.09 -23.75 9.47
CA LEU A 213 -14.22 -24.67 9.49
C LEU A 213 -15.30 -24.33 8.46
N LYS A 214 -15.58 -23.04 8.28
CA LYS A 214 -16.54 -22.54 7.28
C LYS A 214 -16.05 -22.79 5.84
N ASN A 215 -14.75 -22.64 5.61
CA ASN A 215 -14.11 -22.74 4.29
C ASN A 215 -13.45 -24.12 4.05
N ARG A 216 -13.85 -25.17 4.83
CA ARG A 216 -13.33 -26.52 4.64
C ARG A 216 -13.66 -27.06 3.23
N ALA A 217 -12.68 -27.70 2.62
CA ALA A 217 -12.81 -28.36 1.32
C ALA A 217 -13.50 -29.73 1.46
#